data_60152bf29f676214581b0057774e4aab
#
_entry.id   60152bf29f676214581b0057774e4aab
#
_cell.length_a   1.000
_cell.length_b   1.000
_cell.length_c   1.000
_cell.angle_alpha   90.00
_cell.angle_beta   90.00
_cell.angle_gamma   90.00
#
_symmetry.space_group_name_H-M   'P 1'
#
loop_
_entity.id
_entity.type
_entity.pdbx_description
1 polymer ?
#
loop_
_entity_poly.entity_id
_entity_poly.type
_entity_poly.pdbx_seq_one_letter_code
_entity_poly.pdbx_strand_id
1 'polypeptide(L)'
;MTIGVKVVKKPKRTLAEQAFVPEVARGLGLTMSRFFKNTLGRAESKEIATVRYPEETREYPERFRGIHRLTQRVDGSPRCVACLCCSTACPAQCIHIEPAEYAPDDPRYGYERFPEVFIIDELRCIFCGYCVEACPCDAIRMDTGMHMPPSTKREHFIYDKETLLSLPGRDGTFLTANPRHEPGDPTHPGIDRERKH
;
A
#
# COMPACT_ATOMS: atom_id res chain seq x y z
N MET A 1 -24.59 -18.24 -19.44
CA MET A 1 -23.33 -17.59 -19.89
C MET A 1 -22.33 -18.66 -20.22
N THR A 2 -22.04 -18.88 -21.50
CA THR A 2 -21.00 -19.83 -21.95
C THR A 2 -19.63 -19.15 -21.81
N ILE A 3 -18.81 -19.66 -20.94
CA ILE A 3 -17.41 -19.20 -20.80
C ILE A 3 -16.68 -19.63 -22.08
N GLY A 4 -16.37 -18.64 -22.94
CA GLY A 4 -15.62 -18.87 -24.16
C GLY A 4 -14.17 -19.25 -23.82
N VAL A 5 -13.84 -20.52 -23.93
CA VAL A 5 -12.46 -21.00 -23.77
C VAL A 5 -11.66 -20.57 -25.00
N LYS A 6 -10.68 -19.68 -24.81
CA LYS A 6 -9.76 -19.27 -25.87
C LYS A 6 -8.73 -20.38 -26.07
N VAL A 7 -8.91 -21.15 -27.13
CA VAL A 7 -7.94 -22.20 -27.53
C VAL A 7 -6.71 -21.51 -28.15
N VAL A 8 -5.59 -21.54 -27.44
CA VAL A 8 -4.32 -21.04 -27.94
C VAL A 8 -3.67 -22.14 -28.79
N LYS A 9 -3.57 -21.92 -30.11
CA LYS A 9 -2.86 -22.84 -31.00
C LYS A 9 -1.37 -22.73 -30.76
N LYS A 10 -0.72 -23.82 -30.43
CA LYS A 10 0.76 -23.86 -30.38
C LYS A 10 1.32 -23.57 -31.75
N PRO A 11 2.30 -22.67 -31.87
CA PRO A 11 2.96 -22.43 -33.15
C PRO A 11 3.64 -23.72 -33.66
N LYS A 12 3.56 -23.96 -34.96
CA LYS A 12 4.25 -25.11 -35.58
C LYS A 12 5.75 -24.78 -35.57
N ARG A 13 6.53 -25.61 -34.92
CA ARG A 13 7.99 -25.48 -34.92
C ARG A 13 8.57 -26.03 -36.21
N THR A 14 9.53 -25.32 -36.77
CA THR A 14 10.36 -25.80 -37.90
C THR A 14 11.33 -26.88 -37.41
N LEU A 15 11.89 -27.68 -38.34
CA LEU A 15 12.89 -28.68 -37.97
C LEU A 15 14.14 -28.07 -37.30
N ALA A 16 14.53 -26.88 -37.72
CA ALA A 16 15.64 -26.13 -37.11
C ALA A 16 15.32 -25.70 -35.67
N GLU A 17 14.07 -25.30 -35.38
CA GLU A 17 13.61 -24.95 -34.03
C GLU A 17 13.40 -26.18 -33.13
N GLN A 18 13.28 -27.36 -33.74
CA GLN A 18 13.24 -28.63 -32.99
C GLN A 18 14.64 -29.14 -32.65
N ALA A 19 15.64 -28.68 -33.36
CA ALA A 19 17.02 -29.04 -33.07
C ALA A 19 17.53 -28.26 -31.83
N PHE A 20 17.93 -28.98 -30.80
CA PHE A 20 18.37 -28.42 -29.54
C PHE A 20 19.63 -27.53 -29.65
N VAL A 21 20.60 -27.96 -30.45
CA VAL A 21 21.91 -27.31 -30.57
C VAL A 21 21.84 -25.89 -31.15
N PRO A 22 21.12 -25.61 -32.26
CA PRO A 22 20.99 -24.25 -32.80
C PRO A 22 20.33 -23.27 -31.80
N GLU A 23 19.31 -23.71 -31.09
CA GLU A 23 18.63 -22.86 -30.09
C GLU A 23 19.52 -22.55 -28.88
N VAL A 24 20.30 -23.50 -28.41
CA VAL A 24 21.29 -23.27 -27.34
C VAL A 24 22.38 -22.31 -27.82
N ALA A 25 22.92 -22.49 -29.02
CA ALA A 25 23.91 -21.57 -29.58
C ALA A 25 23.38 -20.14 -29.74
N ARG A 26 22.11 -19.99 -30.16
CA ARG A 26 21.42 -18.70 -30.22
C ARG A 26 21.27 -18.04 -28.83
N GLY A 27 20.86 -18.81 -27.85
CA GLY A 27 20.75 -18.34 -26.46
C GLY A 27 22.09 -17.91 -25.87
N LEU A 28 23.15 -18.72 -26.10
CA LEU A 28 24.51 -18.36 -25.71
C LEU A 28 25.03 -17.11 -26.41
N GLY A 29 24.73 -16.95 -27.70
CA GLY A 29 25.07 -15.75 -28.45
C GLY A 29 24.44 -14.49 -27.88
N LEU A 30 23.17 -14.55 -27.50
CA LEU A 30 22.47 -13.43 -26.85
C LEU A 30 23.09 -13.07 -25.50
N THR A 31 23.36 -14.06 -24.65
CA THR A 31 23.96 -13.81 -23.31
C THR A 31 25.39 -13.28 -23.44
N MET A 32 26.18 -13.82 -24.36
CA MET A 32 27.53 -13.36 -24.62
C MET A 32 27.55 -11.92 -25.18
N SER A 33 26.68 -11.59 -26.10
CA SER A 33 26.53 -10.22 -26.62
C SER A 33 26.21 -9.22 -25.51
N ARG A 34 25.24 -9.56 -24.61
CA ARG A 34 24.92 -8.72 -23.45
C ARG A 34 26.07 -8.64 -22.45
N PHE A 35 26.78 -9.72 -22.22
CA PHE A 35 27.99 -9.74 -21.40
C PHE A 35 29.03 -8.74 -21.88
N PHE A 36 29.41 -8.82 -23.16
CA PHE A 36 30.38 -7.86 -23.70
C PHE A 36 29.88 -6.44 -23.74
N LYS A 37 28.58 -6.20 -24.05
CA LYS A 37 27.99 -4.88 -24.03
C LYS A 37 28.04 -4.26 -22.62
N ASN A 38 27.73 -5.04 -21.58
CA ASN A 38 27.68 -4.56 -20.21
C ASN A 38 29.07 -4.45 -19.55
N THR A 39 30.06 -5.25 -19.99
CA THR A 39 31.41 -5.25 -19.46
C THR A 39 32.29 -4.19 -20.12
N LEU A 40 32.32 -4.19 -21.48
CA LEU A 40 33.20 -3.32 -22.27
C LEU A 40 32.49 -2.05 -22.77
N GLY A 41 31.18 -2.01 -22.75
CA GLY A 41 30.40 -0.86 -23.23
C GLY A 41 30.59 0.37 -22.34
N ARG A 42 30.34 1.57 -22.90
CA ARG A 42 30.28 2.82 -22.14
C ARG A 42 29.09 2.80 -21.18
N ALA A 43 29.18 3.57 -20.08
CA ALA A 43 28.16 3.62 -19.04
C ALA A 43 26.74 3.86 -19.59
N GLU A 44 26.61 4.71 -20.60
CA GLU A 44 25.34 5.05 -21.26
C GLU A 44 24.73 3.91 -22.09
N SER A 45 25.59 2.97 -22.55
CA SER A 45 25.15 1.84 -23.38
C SER A 45 24.88 0.56 -22.60
N LYS A 46 25.14 0.57 -21.30
CA LYS A 46 24.94 -0.59 -20.43
C LYS A 46 23.46 -0.79 -20.13
N GLU A 47 22.98 -2.00 -20.34
CA GLU A 47 21.61 -2.42 -19.99
C GLU A 47 21.57 -2.99 -18.56
N ILE A 48 22.06 -2.23 -17.59
CA ILE A 48 22.10 -2.64 -16.19
C ILE A 48 20.90 -2.02 -15.50
N ALA A 49 19.95 -2.86 -15.07
CA ALA A 49 18.75 -2.45 -14.32
C ALA A 49 18.97 -2.43 -12.79
N THR A 50 20.24 -2.49 -12.35
CA THR A 50 20.55 -2.51 -10.90
C THR A 50 20.39 -1.13 -10.31
N VAL A 51 19.62 -1.02 -9.25
CA VAL A 51 19.48 0.18 -8.41
C VAL A 51 20.36 -0.02 -7.17
N ARG A 52 21.16 0.97 -6.85
CA ARG A 52 22.07 0.93 -5.68
C ARG A 52 21.34 1.41 -4.43
N TYR A 53 20.51 0.56 -3.88
CA TYR A 53 19.85 0.84 -2.61
C TYR A 53 20.89 0.79 -1.46
N PRO A 54 20.90 1.73 -0.47
CA PRO A 54 19.91 2.83 -0.27
C PRO A 54 20.23 4.14 -0.98
N GLU A 55 21.39 4.29 -1.65
CA GLU A 55 21.83 5.53 -2.28
C GLU A 55 20.89 5.96 -3.42
N GLU A 56 20.39 4.96 -4.14
CA GLU A 56 19.42 5.14 -5.20
C GLU A 56 18.14 4.39 -4.85
N THR A 57 17.01 5.07 -4.90
CA THR A 57 15.69 4.47 -4.69
C THR A 57 14.89 4.47 -5.99
N ARG A 58 14.08 3.44 -6.20
CA ARG A 58 13.13 3.43 -7.31
C ARG A 58 11.99 4.40 -7.05
N GLU A 59 11.59 5.10 -8.09
CA GLU A 59 10.31 5.79 -8.06
C GLU A 59 9.17 4.77 -8.08
N TYR A 60 8.35 4.79 -7.04
CA TYR A 60 7.18 3.94 -6.97
C TYR A 60 6.02 4.56 -7.75
N PRO A 61 5.24 3.75 -8.47
CA PRO A 61 4.05 4.22 -9.16
C PRO A 61 3.05 4.80 -8.16
N GLU A 62 2.14 5.67 -8.63
CA GLU A 62 1.13 6.31 -7.79
C GLU A 62 0.24 5.31 -7.03
N ARG A 63 -0.02 4.15 -7.65
CA ARG A 63 -0.82 3.07 -7.05
C ARG A 63 -0.02 2.12 -6.17
N PHE A 64 1.22 2.47 -5.83
CA PHE A 64 2.02 1.64 -4.93
C PHE A 64 1.39 1.60 -3.55
N ARG A 65 1.19 0.40 -3.02
CA ARG A 65 0.71 0.17 -1.66
C ARG A 65 1.91 0.16 -0.72
N GLY A 66 2.16 1.32 -0.10
CA GLY A 66 3.20 1.50 0.90
C GLY A 66 2.76 0.98 2.28
N ILE A 67 3.57 1.27 3.29
CA ILE A 67 3.21 0.99 4.69
C ILE A 67 1.93 1.74 5.06
N HIS A 68 1.20 1.18 6.03
CA HIS A 68 -0.06 1.76 6.49
C HIS A 68 0.18 3.06 7.25
N ARG A 69 -0.78 3.95 7.16
CA ARG A 69 -0.91 5.12 8.03
C ARG A 69 -2.35 5.34 8.44
N LEU A 70 -2.55 6.01 9.56
CA LEU A 70 -3.85 6.52 9.97
C LEU A 70 -3.94 8.01 9.65
N THR A 71 -5.05 8.42 9.04
CA THR A 71 -5.32 9.82 8.77
C THR A 71 -5.86 10.52 10.01
N GLN A 72 -5.53 11.80 10.11
CA GLN A 72 -5.96 12.67 11.19
C GLN A 72 -7.09 13.58 10.72
N ARG A 73 -7.81 14.14 11.66
CA ARG A 73 -8.71 15.29 11.48
C ARG A 73 -7.91 16.59 11.60
N VAL A 74 -8.55 17.70 11.29
CA VAL A 74 -7.92 19.03 11.40
C VAL A 74 -7.49 19.35 12.83
N ASP A 75 -8.17 18.80 13.82
CA ASP A 75 -7.85 18.93 15.25
C ASP A 75 -6.75 17.99 15.74
N GLY A 76 -6.14 17.19 14.84
CA GLY A 76 -5.10 16.21 15.15
C GLY A 76 -5.63 14.89 15.73
N SER A 77 -6.94 14.76 15.97
CA SER A 77 -7.52 13.51 16.42
C SER A 77 -7.55 12.45 15.33
N PRO A 78 -7.53 11.15 15.69
CA PRO A 78 -7.64 10.09 14.70
C PRO A 78 -9.01 10.16 13.99
N ARG A 79 -8.99 10.01 12.67
CA ARG A 79 -10.23 9.95 11.89
C ARG A 79 -10.98 8.63 12.05
N CYS A 80 -10.28 7.61 12.54
CA CYS A 80 -10.83 6.29 12.79
C CYS A 80 -11.89 6.31 13.89
N VAL A 81 -13.04 5.71 13.60
CA VAL A 81 -14.17 5.54 14.55
C VAL A 81 -14.24 4.11 15.11
N ALA A 82 -13.18 3.34 14.99
CA ALA A 82 -13.09 1.96 15.49
C ALA A 82 -14.28 1.06 15.07
N CYS A 83 -14.71 1.15 13.82
CA CYS A 83 -15.86 0.38 13.30
C CYS A 83 -15.53 -1.09 12.97
N LEU A 84 -14.26 -1.49 13.10
CA LEU A 84 -13.73 -2.85 12.84
C LEU A 84 -13.84 -3.37 11.40
N CYS A 85 -14.35 -2.58 10.45
CA CYS A 85 -14.49 -3.02 9.06
C CYS A 85 -13.16 -3.45 8.43
N CYS A 86 -12.07 -2.72 8.68
CA CYS A 86 -10.74 -3.05 8.16
C CYS A 86 -10.17 -4.33 8.77
N SER A 87 -10.39 -4.57 10.07
CA SER A 87 -9.98 -5.81 10.75
C SER A 87 -10.75 -7.01 10.20
N THR A 88 -12.06 -6.87 9.98
CA THR A 88 -12.92 -7.93 9.42
C THR A 88 -12.56 -8.24 7.95
N ALA A 89 -12.23 -7.21 7.16
CA ALA A 89 -11.86 -7.38 5.75
C ALA A 89 -10.44 -7.93 5.55
N CYS A 90 -9.63 -7.97 6.60
CA CYS A 90 -8.23 -8.39 6.51
C CYS A 90 -8.09 -9.92 6.37
N PRO A 91 -7.63 -10.45 5.22
CA PRO A 91 -7.47 -11.90 5.04
C PRO A 91 -6.35 -12.48 5.91
N ALA A 92 -5.35 -11.67 6.26
CA ALA A 92 -4.21 -12.07 7.09
C ALA A 92 -4.49 -11.88 8.60
N GLN A 93 -5.63 -11.27 8.98
CA GLN A 93 -5.99 -10.97 10.36
C GLN A 93 -4.86 -10.29 11.14
N CYS A 94 -4.21 -9.32 10.50
CA CYS A 94 -3.05 -8.63 11.06
C CYS A 94 -3.42 -7.30 11.74
N ILE A 95 -4.71 -6.92 11.78
CA ILE A 95 -5.19 -5.66 12.35
C ILE A 95 -5.97 -5.96 13.64
N HIS A 96 -5.53 -5.38 14.73
CA HIS A 96 -6.18 -5.45 16.03
C HIS A 96 -6.66 -4.07 16.46
N ILE A 97 -7.92 -3.96 16.88
CA ILE A 97 -8.54 -2.68 17.25
C ILE A 97 -9.38 -2.87 18.50
N GLU A 98 -9.16 -2.01 19.50
CA GLU A 98 -10.02 -1.90 20.66
C GLU A 98 -10.71 -0.53 20.62
N PRO A 99 -12.05 -0.50 20.56
CA PRO A 99 -12.81 0.74 20.53
C PRO A 99 -12.94 1.36 21.92
N ALA A 100 -12.95 2.68 21.99
CA ALA A 100 -13.32 3.45 23.19
C ALA A 100 -14.24 4.61 22.82
N GLU A 101 -14.86 5.21 23.83
CA GLU A 101 -15.73 6.39 23.71
C GLU A 101 -15.11 7.57 24.44
N TYR A 102 -15.33 8.76 23.94
CA TYR A 102 -14.88 9.98 24.61
C TYR A 102 -15.72 10.24 25.85
N ALA A 103 -15.07 10.69 26.93
CA ALA A 103 -15.77 11.07 28.15
C ALA A 103 -16.69 12.29 27.92
N PRO A 104 -17.78 12.45 28.69
CA PRO A 104 -18.74 13.55 28.51
C PRO A 104 -18.14 14.95 28.65
N ASP A 105 -17.03 15.09 29.35
CA ASP A 105 -16.26 16.31 29.56
C ASP A 105 -15.22 16.62 28.47
N ASP A 106 -14.99 15.67 27.54
CA ASP A 106 -14.06 15.86 26.42
C ASP A 106 -14.73 16.70 25.32
N PRO A 107 -14.04 17.74 24.77
CA PRO A 107 -14.57 18.53 23.64
C PRO A 107 -14.95 17.68 22.41
N ARG A 108 -14.38 16.48 22.29
CA ARG A 108 -14.62 15.54 21.21
C ARG A 108 -15.78 14.57 21.49
N TYR A 109 -16.49 14.71 22.59
CA TYR A 109 -17.63 13.85 22.96
C TYR A 109 -18.71 13.74 21.87
N GLY A 110 -18.78 14.70 20.95
CA GLY A 110 -19.65 14.64 19.77
C GLY A 110 -19.24 13.60 18.72
N TYR A 111 -18.02 13.07 18.78
CA TYR A 111 -17.57 11.98 17.93
C TYR A 111 -18.08 10.65 18.49
N GLU A 112 -18.44 9.73 17.58
CA GLU A 112 -19.07 8.48 18.01
C GLU A 112 -18.14 7.60 18.86
N ARG A 113 -16.93 7.30 18.34
CA ARG A 113 -15.94 6.44 18.99
C ARG A 113 -14.56 6.73 18.42
N PHE A 114 -13.54 6.25 19.10
CA PHE A 114 -12.16 6.27 18.62
C PHE A 114 -11.46 4.93 18.92
N PRO A 115 -10.38 4.58 18.24
CA PRO A 115 -9.58 3.42 18.60
C PRO A 115 -8.72 3.77 19.83
N GLU A 116 -8.92 3.09 20.94
CA GLU A 116 -8.00 3.10 22.08
C GLU A 116 -6.70 2.41 21.69
N VAL A 117 -6.84 1.19 21.20
CA VAL A 117 -5.76 0.40 20.64
C VAL A 117 -6.00 0.23 19.16
N PHE A 118 -4.95 0.47 18.36
CA PHE A 118 -4.92 0.14 16.94
C PHE A 118 -3.54 -0.37 16.60
N ILE A 119 -3.45 -1.63 16.23
CA ILE A 119 -2.18 -2.31 15.96
C ILE A 119 -2.26 -3.01 14.61
N ILE A 120 -1.20 -2.89 13.82
CA ILE A 120 -0.99 -3.66 12.60
C ILE A 120 0.31 -4.45 12.72
N ASP A 121 0.23 -5.77 12.52
CA ASP A 121 1.42 -6.61 12.35
C ASP A 121 1.81 -6.60 10.86
N GLU A 122 2.75 -5.74 10.51
CA GLU A 122 3.17 -5.52 9.12
C GLU A 122 3.88 -6.76 8.52
N LEU A 123 4.46 -7.65 9.34
CA LEU A 123 5.04 -8.90 8.85
C LEU A 123 4.00 -9.96 8.46
N ARG A 124 2.78 -9.86 9.00
CA ARG A 124 1.66 -10.70 8.58
C ARG A 124 0.92 -10.10 7.39
N CYS A 125 1.03 -8.81 7.20
CA CYS A 125 0.33 -8.09 6.15
C CYS A 125 0.80 -8.56 4.76
N ILE A 126 -0.16 -8.79 3.84
CA ILE A 126 0.11 -9.12 2.45
C ILE A 126 -0.06 -7.91 1.51
N PHE A 127 -0.23 -6.72 2.07
CA PHE A 127 -0.39 -5.46 1.33
C PHE A 127 -1.49 -5.50 0.26
N CYS A 128 -2.58 -6.22 0.50
CA CYS A 128 -3.70 -6.37 -0.44
C CYS A 128 -4.55 -5.10 -0.59
N GLY A 129 -4.59 -4.22 0.43
CA GLY A 129 -5.34 -2.97 0.42
C GLY A 129 -6.83 -3.07 0.76
N TYR A 130 -7.36 -4.27 1.08
CA TYR A 130 -8.77 -4.44 1.43
C TYR A 130 -9.18 -3.63 2.67
N CYS A 131 -8.28 -3.41 3.61
CA CYS A 131 -8.51 -2.55 4.76
C CYS A 131 -8.81 -1.09 4.36
N VAL A 132 -8.14 -0.59 3.32
CA VAL A 132 -8.38 0.76 2.77
C VAL A 132 -9.75 0.82 2.09
N GLU A 133 -10.08 -0.18 1.27
CA GLU A 133 -11.36 -0.23 0.55
C GLU A 133 -12.56 -0.41 1.49
N ALA A 134 -12.37 -1.16 2.58
CA ALA A 134 -13.42 -1.40 3.58
C ALA A 134 -13.64 -0.25 4.55
N CYS A 135 -12.75 0.75 4.59
CA CYS A 135 -12.83 1.83 5.56
C CYS A 135 -13.86 2.90 5.13
N PRO A 136 -14.99 3.06 5.84
CA PRO A 136 -16.00 4.05 5.47
C PRO A 136 -15.57 5.50 5.76
N CYS A 137 -14.60 5.68 6.68
CA CYS A 137 -14.14 6.99 7.13
C CYS A 137 -12.87 7.45 6.42
N ASP A 138 -12.32 6.66 5.50
CA ASP A 138 -11.02 6.92 4.87
C ASP A 138 -9.89 7.15 5.90
N ALA A 139 -9.95 6.41 7.01
CA ALA A 139 -9.06 6.57 8.14
C ALA A 139 -7.75 5.80 8.00
N ILE A 140 -7.75 4.68 7.29
CA ILE A 140 -6.56 3.86 7.01
C ILE A 140 -6.17 4.00 5.55
N ARG A 141 -4.90 4.29 5.29
CA ARG A 141 -4.35 4.51 3.94
C ARG A 141 -3.02 3.77 3.77
N MET A 142 -2.65 3.50 2.52
CA MET A 142 -1.38 2.88 2.12
C MET A 142 -0.63 3.76 1.11
N ASP A 143 -0.83 5.07 1.19
CA ASP A 143 -0.35 6.09 0.25
C ASP A 143 0.95 6.77 0.71
N THR A 144 1.66 6.19 1.67
CA THR A 144 2.94 6.72 2.16
C THR A 144 4.06 6.72 1.11
N GLY A 145 3.96 5.86 0.09
CA GLY A 145 5.02 5.70 -0.91
C GLY A 145 6.30 5.05 -0.37
N MET A 146 6.27 4.57 0.86
CA MET A 146 7.40 3.92 1.52
C MET A 146 7.16 2.42 1.67
N HIS A 147 8.22 1.65 1.62
CA HIS A 147 8.23 0.24 2.04
C HIS A 147 8.73 0.13 3.48
N MET A 148 8.50 -1.00 4.13
CA MET A 148 8.98 -1.23 5.48
C MET A 148 10.51 -1.09 5.55
N PRO A 149 11.03 -0.31 6.52
CA PRO A 149 12.47 -0.25 6.75
C PRO A 149 12.98 -1.61 7.26
N PRO A 150 14.18 -2.02 6.86
CA PRO A 150 14.77 -3.24 7.37
C PRO A 150 15.02 -3.15 8.88
N SER A 151 14.73 -4.22 9.61
CA SER A 151 15.01 -4.32 11.04
C SER A 151 15.38 -5.74 11.42
N THR A 152 16.14 -5.88 12.52
CA THR A 152 16.53 -7.15 13.10
C THR A 152 15.57 -7.64 14.16
N LYS A 153 14.65 -6.79 14.62
CA LYS A 153 13.70 -7.10 15.68
C LYS A 153 12.29 -7.12 15.13
N ARG A 154 11.50 -8.13 15.53
CA ARG A 154 10.12 -8.29 15.11
C ARG A 154 9.22 -7.15 15.62
N GLU A 155 9.49 -6.67 16.83
CA GLU A 155 8.69 -5.62 17.48
C GLU A 155 8.62 -4.33 16.64
N HIS A 156 9.66 -4.05 15.85
CA HIS A 156 9.71 -2.88 14.98
C HIS A 156 8.73 -2.95 13.78
N PHE A 157 8.13 -4.10 13.55
CA PHE A 157 7.13 -4.30 12.50
C PHE A 157 5.70 -4.39 13.06
N ILE A 158 5.54 -4.16 14.34
CA ILE A 158 4.24 -4.01 14.99
C ILE A 158 3.98 -2.52 15.13
N TYR A 159 3.14 -1.99 14.25
CA TYR A 159 2.82 -0.58 14.23
C TYR A 159 1.62 -0.30 15.10
N ASP A 160 1.83 0.50 16.12
CA ASP A 160 0.79 0.98 17.01
C ASP A 160 0.07 2.22 16.45
N LYS A 161 -0.98 2.65 17.12
CA LYS A 161 -1.77 3.82 16.73
C LYS A 161 -0.92 5.08 16.56
N GLU A 162 0.02 5.31 17.47
CA GLU A 162 0.86 6.52 17.47
C GLU A 162 1.82 6.52 16.29
N THR A 163 2.46 5.40 16.03
CA THR A 163 3.32 5.21 14.85
C THR A 163 2.53 5.44 13.56
N LEU A 164 1.33 4.84 13.45
CA LEU A 164 0.50 4.97 12.26
C LEU A 164 0.00 6.40 12.03
N LEU A 165 -0.27 7.17 13.10
CA LEU A 165 -0.65 8.58 13.03
C LEU A 165 0.54 9.50 12.72
N SER A 166 1.76 9.09 13.04
CA SER A 166 2.97 9.87 12.77
C SER A 166 3.47 9.78 11.32
N LEU A 167 2.93 8.83 10.54
CA LEU A 167 3.36 8.63 9.16
C LEU A 167 2.57 9.56 8.21
N PRO A 168 3.27 10.41 7.44
CA PRO A 168 2.64 11.26 6.44
C PRO A 168 2.28 10.46 5.17
N GLY A 169 1.35 10.98 4.39
CA GLY A 169 1.14 10.56 3.01
C GLY A 169 2.30 10.94 2.11
N ARG A 170 2.30 10.50 0.86
CA ARG A 170 3.32 10.85 -0.14
C ARG A 170 3.42 12.35 -0.39
N ASP A 171 2.32 13.07 -0.22
CA ASP A 171 2.20 14.53 -0.30
C ASP A 171 2.67 15.27 0.97
N GLY A 172 3.11 14.54 1.98
CA GLY A 172 3.54 15.07 3.28
C GLY A 172 2.39 15.43 4.22
N THR A 173 1.13 15.18 3.85
CA THR A 173 -0.03 15.49 4.69
C THR A 173 -0.39 14.34 5.63
N PHE A 174 -0.96 14.68 6.80
CA PHE A 174 -1.54 13.71 7.73
C PHE A 174 -3.06 13.58 7.55
N LEU A 175 -3.64 14.50 6.79
CA LEU A 175 -5.06 14.52 6.48
C LEU A 175 -5.43 13.48 5.43
N THR A 176 -6.72 13.26 5.24
CA THR A 176 -7.18 12.41 4.14
C THR A 176 -6.97 13.10 2.79
N ALA A 177 -6.61 12.32 1.79
CA ALA A 177 -6.57 12.80 0.40
C ALA A 177 -7.98 12.98 -0.21
N ASN A 178 -9.05 12.53 0.48
CA ASN A 178 -10.41 12.63 -0.02
C ASN A 178 -11.15 13.81 0.65
N PRO A 179 -11.28 14.95 -0.01
CA PRO A 179 -11.93 16.14 0.54
C PRO A 179 -13.41 15.93 0.87
N ARG A 180 -14.07 14.88 0.33
CA ARG A 180 -15.48 14.59 0.59
C ARG A 180 -15.79 14.22 2.04
N HIS A 181 -14.78 13.98 2.85
CA HIS A 181 -14.95 13.53 4.24
C HIS A 181 -14.54 14.58 5.27
N GLU A 182 -14.20 15.81 4.86
CA GLU A 182 -13.86 16.86 5.82
C GLU A 182 -15.12 17.60 6.29
N PRO A 183 -15.28 17.82 7.62
CA PRO A 183 -16.32 18.71 8.12
C PRO A 183 -16.07 20.11 7.59
N GLY A 184 -17.03 20.68 6.87
CA GLY A 184 -16.91 22.01 6.27
C GLY A 184 -16.62 22.04 4.78
N ASP A 185 -16.51 20.90 4.10
CA ASP A 185 -16.47 20.83 2.65
C ASP A 185 -17.80 21.31 2.06
N PRO A 186 -17.83 22.42 1.30
CA PRO A 186 -19.06 22.95 0.70
C PRO A 186 -19.71 22.00 -0.32
N THR A 187 -18.99 20.94 -0.75
CA THR A 187 -19.52 19.92 -1.66
C THR A 187 -20.28 18.81 -0.94
N HIS A 188 -20.25 18.79 0.39
CA HIS A 188 -21.03 17.90 1.24
C HIS A 188 -21.88 18.73 2.21
N PRO A 189 -23.02 19.29 1.75
CA PRO A 189 -23.97 19.93 2.64
C PRO A 189 -24.59 18.87 3.55
N GLY A 190 -24.20 18.86 4.82
CA GLY A 190 -25.05 18.28 5.85
C GLY A 190 -24.72 16.87 6.28
N ILE A 191 -23.65 16.75 7.06
CA ILE A 191 -23.77 16.00 8.29
C ILE A 191 -23.55 17.00 9.44
N ASP A 192 -24.21 18.12 9.36
CA ASP A 192 -24.60 18.85 10.55
C ASP A 192 -25.74 18.04 11.20
N ARG A 193 -25.38 16.94 11.82
CA ARG A 193 -26.27 16.32 12.79
C ARG A 193 -26.25 17.20 14.03
N GLU A 194 -27.00 18.27 14.00
CA GLU A 194 -27.62 18.80 15.20
C GLU A 194 -28.38 17.63 15.83
N ARG A 195 -27.75 16.85 16.69
CA ARG A 195 -28.46 16.01 17.65
C ARG A 195 -29.13 16.94 18.62
N LYS A 196 -30.37 17.34 18.30
CA LYS A 196 -31.31 17.84 19.29
C LYS A 196 -31.60 16.68 20.23
N HIS A 197 -31.05 16.73 21.42
CA HIS A 197 -31.51 15.96 22.57
C HIS A 197 -32.78 16.53 23.09
#